data_186dd2c5a17c1f13f4bbd62383f77ac3
#
_entry.id   186dd2c5a17c1f13f4bbd62383f77ac3
#
_cell.length_a   1.000
_cell.length_b   1.000
_cell.length_c   1.000
_cell.angle_alpha   90.00
_cell.angle_beta   90.00
_cell.angle_gamma   90.00
#
_symmetry.space_group_name_H-M   'P 1'
#
loop_
_entity.id
_entity.type
_entity.pdbx_description
1 polymer ?
#
loop_
_entity_poly.entity_id
_entity_poly.type
_entity_poly.pdbx_seq_one_letter_code
_entity_poly.pdbx_strand_id
1 'polypeptide(L)'
;MNKCIVLLALMFITLTPILTACGTDDDPITDIPVQPNPEEPGDNGNSGSGNDIGNNDNGNNEGENQMNRSMTIRVGGHSFDATLEDNATARAFAALLPMTVTMNELNGNEKYHYLSENLPTDSYRPGTIRNGDLMLYGSNCVVLFYETFSSSYSYTRIGQLGNPSGLASALGKGNV
;
A
#
# COMPACT_ATOMS: atom_id res chain seq x y z
N MET A 1 61.81 -5.13 15.12
CA MET A 1 62.18 -5.24 13.71
C MET A 1 61.59 -6.50 13.14
N ASN A 2 60.39 -6.45 12.55
CA ASN A 2 59.86 -7.58 11.79
C ASN A 2 59.15 -7.03 10.55
N LYS A 3 59.68 -7.44 9.41
CA LYS A 3 59.29 -7.01 8.07
C LYS A 3 57.99 -7.68 7.66
N CYS A 4 56.99 -6.90 7.33
CA CYS A 4 55.77 -7.34 6.73
C CYS A 4 55.96 -7.52 5.21
N ILE A 5 55.78 -8.73 4.70
CA ILE A 5 55.87 -9.06 3.29
C ILE A 5 54.52 -8.79 2.67
N VAL A 6 54.47 -7.86 1.72
CA VAL A 6 53.28 -7.58 0.90
C VAL A 6 53.34 -8.49 -0.32
N LEU A 7 52.36 -9.40 -0.44
CA LEU A 7 52.16 -10.24 -1.61
C LEU A 7 51.14 -9.59 -2.53
N LEU A 8 51.60 -9.05 -3.64
CA LEU A 8 50.81 -8.50 -4.72
C LEU A 8 50.36 -9.66 -5.63
N ALA A 9 49.08 -10.01 -5.62
CA ALA A 9 48.50 -10.92 -6.60
C ALA A 9 47.88 -10.10 -7.72
N LEU A 10 48.51 -10.09 -8.87
CA LEU A 10 47.99 -9.60 -10.13
C LEU A 10 47.05 -10.63 -10.70
N MET A 11 45.77 -10.31 -10.76
CA MET A 11 44.78 -11.12 -11.46
C MET A 11 44.39 -10.45 -12.77
N PHE A 12 44.71 -11.13 -13.87
CA PHE A 12 44.42 -10.73 -15.24
C PHE A 12 42.92 -10.76 -15.48
N ILE A 13 42.34 -9.64 -15.88
CA ILE A 13 40.98 -9.52 -16.38
C ILE A 13 41.03 -9.79 -17.88
N THR A 14 40.52 -10.92 -18.31
CA THR A 14 40.25 -11.19 -19.73
C THR A 14 38.93 -10.55 -20.14
N LEU A 15 39.03 -9.53 -20.95
CA LEU A 15 37.93 -8.83 -21.59
C LEU A 15 37.45 -9.68 -22.78
N THR A 16 36.24 -10.26 -22.70
CA THR A 16 35.56 -10.82 -23.85
C THR A 16 34.44 -9.88 -24.29
N PRO A 17 34.40 -9.43 -25.54
CA PRO A 17 33.24 -8.71 -26.06
C PRO A 17 32.17 -9.70 -26.46
N ILE A 18 30.97 -9.56 -25.93
CA ILE A 18 29.77 -10.25 -26.45
C ILE A 18 28.92 -9.23 -27.16
N LEU A 19 28.63 -9.58 -28.43
CA LEU A 19 27.83 -8.82 -29.38
C LEU A 19 26.37 -8.67 -28.90
N THR A 20 25.86 -7.50 -29.20
CA THR A 20 24.50 -7.07 -29.46
C THR A 20 23.53 -8.17 -29.89
N ALA A 21 22.42 -8.30 -29.16
CA ALA A 21 21.16 -8.68 -29.75
C ALA A 21 20.09 -7.74 -29.22
N CYS A 22 19.51 -6.99 -30.14
CA CYS A 22 18.29 -6.21 -29.96
C CYS A 22 17.14 -7.18 -29.73
N GLY A 23 16.33 -6.96 -28.71
CA GLY A 23 15.17 -7.77 -28.43
C GLY A 23 14.34 -7.20 -27.30
N THR A 24 13.28 -6.51 -27.65
CA THR A 24 11.98 -6.38 -26.99
C THR A 24 11.94 -6.08 -25.51
N ASP A 25 11.28 -4.97 -25.23
CA ASP A 25 10.77 -4.53 -23.96
C ASP A 25 10.05 -5.66 -23.21
N ASP A 26 10.76 -6.29 -22.27
CA ASP A 26 10.17 -7.10 -21.21
C ASP A 26 10.32 -6.33 -19.91
N ASP A 27 9.26 -5.64 -19.52
CA ASP A 27 9.09 -5.20 -18.16
C ASP A 27 9.22 -6.40 -17.21
N PRO A 28 10.00 -6.33 -16.14
CA PRO A 28 10.06 -7.42 -15.17
C PRO A 28 8.68 -7.54 -14.52
N ILE A 29 7.98 -8.61 -14.87
CA ILE A 29 6.79 -9.07 -14.18
C ILE A 29 7.23 -9.43 -12.76
N THR A 30 7.01 -8.54 -11.83
CA THR A 30 7.14 -8.83 -10.41
C THR A 30 5.98 -9.74 -10.03
N ASP A 31 6.28 -10.97 -9.67
CA ASP A 31 5.35 -11.95 -9.13
C ASP A 31 4.74 -11.46 -7.81
N ILE A 32 3.70 -10.64 -7.90
CA ILE A 32 2.70 -10.57 -6.85
C ILE A 32 1.80 -11.78 -7.13
N PRO A 33 1.52 -12.67 -6.15
CA PRO A 33 0.58 -13.76 -6.35
C PRO A 33 -0.74 -13.19 -6.85
N VAL A 34 -1.07 -13.48 -8.10
CA VAL A 34 -2.31 -13.06 -8.73
C VAL A 34 -3.44 -13.81 -8.03
N GLN A 35 -4.14 -13.14 -7.16
CA GLN A 35 -5.43 -13.62 -6.68
C GLN A 35 -6.47 -13.30 -7.76
N PRO A 36 -7.33 -14.24 -8.18
CA PRO A 36 -8.27 -14.01 -9.26
C PRO A 36 -9.24 -12.88 -8.91
N ASN A 37 -9.38 -11.96 -9.86
CA ASN A 37 -10.34 -10.88 -9.83
C ASN A 37 -11.76 -11.46 -9.75
N PRO A 38 -12.61 -11.05 -8.80
CA PRO A 38 -14.03 -11.40 -8.82
C PRO A 38 -14.69 -10.72 -10.02
N GLU A 39 -15.35 -11.53 -10.86
CA GLU A 39 -16.13 -11.08 -12.01
C GLU A 39 -17.22 -10.11 -11.57
N GLU A 40 -17.38 -9.01 -12.32
CA GLU A 40 -18.49 -8.07 -12.18
C GLU A 40 -19.83 -8.77 -12.44
N PRO A 41 -20.85 -8.56 -11.60
CA PRO A 41 -22.22 -8.91 -11.97
C PRO A 41 -22.81 -7.80 -12.85
N GLY A 42 -23.27 -8.22 -14.03
CA GLY A 42 -23.85 -7.38 -15.07
C GLY A 42 -25.03 -6.53 -14.59
N ASP A 43 -25.07 -5.37 -15.20
CA ASP A 43 -26.15 -4.40 -15.24
C ASP A 43 -27.51 -5.05 -15.58
N ASN A 44 -28.53 -4.78 -14.76
CA ASN A 44 -29.89 -4.96 -15.16
C ASN A 44 -30.74 -3.78 -14.67
N GLY A 45 -30.96 -2.86 -15.60
CA GLY A 45 -31.83 -1.71 -15.41
C GLY A 45 -33.29 -2.09 -15.17
N ASN A 46 -33.91 -1.41 -14.26
CA ASN A 46 -35.36 -1.25 -14.29
C ASN A 46 -35.77 0.13 -13.77
N SER A 47 -36.40 0.90 -14.65
CA SER A 47 -37.13 2.13 -14.38
C SER A 47 -38.42 1.86 -13.58
N GLY A 48 -38.69 2.69 -12.60
CA GLY A 48 -39.99 2.73 -11.91
C GLY A 48 -40.19 4.04 -11.19
N SER A 49 -40.97 4.91 -11.81
CA SER A 49 -41.49 6.18 -11.32
C SER A 49 -42.51 5.99 -10.19
N GLY A 50 -42.58 6.95 -9.27
CA GLY A 50 -43.76 7.10 -8.41
C GLY A 50 -43.53 7.97 -7.17
N ASN A 51 -44.06 9.18 -7.20
CA ASN A 51 -44.43 10.16 -6.17
C ASN A 51 -44.86 9.55 -4.80
N ASP A 52 -44.65 10.17 -3.66
CA ASP A 52 -45.31 11.37 -3.09
C ASP A 52 -44.90 11.60 -1.61
N ILE A 53 -44.65 12.83 -1.28
CA ILE A 53 -44.98 13.65 -0.10
C ILE A 53 -45.22 12.94 1.25
N GLY A 54 -44.37 13.30 2.23
CA GLY A 54 -44.63 13.08 3.65
C GLY A 54 -43.65 13.82 4.55
N ASN A 55 -43.98 15.08 4.77
CA ASN A 55 -43.32 15.94 5.77
C ASN A 55 -43.53 15.30 7.16
N ASN A 56 -42.47 14.96 7.87
CA ASN A 56 -42.54 14.91 9.33
C ASN A 56 -41.17 15.25 9.93
N ASP A 57 -41.13 16.47 10.38
CA ASP A 57 -40.13 17.07 11.24
C ASP A 57 -40.10 16.28 12.56
N ASN A 58 -39.08 15.51 12.79
CA ASN A 58 -38.75 15.05 14.14
C ASN A 58 -37.22 15.08 14.31
N GLY A 59 -36.75 16.14 14.91
CA GLY A 59 -35.39 16.32 15.32
C GLY A 59 -34.95 15.17 16.25
N ASN A 60 -34.38 14.14 15.66
CA ASN A 60 -33.49 13.22 16.36
C ASN A 60 -32.08 13.62 15.97
N ASN A 61 -31.45 14.26 16.92
CA ASN A 61 -30.02 14.49 16.94
C ASN A 61 -29.33 13.10 17.06
N GLU A 62 -29.28 12.36 15.94
CA GLU A 62 -28.40 11.22 15.81
C GLU A 62 -26.99 11.81 15.80
N GLY A 63 -26.35 11.75 16.95
CA GLY A 63 -24.92 12.02 17.04
C GLY A 63 -24.23 11.12 16.03
N GLU A 64 -23.87 11.67 14.88
CA GLU A 64 -22.97 11.03 13.94
C GLU A 64 -21.75 10.59 14.78
N ASN A 65 -21.60 9.28 14.91
CA ASN A 65 -20.45 8.68 15.55
C ASN A 65 -19.26 8.92 14.62
N GLN A 66 -18.76 10.16 14.70
CA GLN A 66 -17.66 10.63 13.87
C GLN A 66 -16.44 9.77 14.19
N MET A 67 -16.05 8.93 13.24
CA MET A 67 -14.90 8.05 13.36
C MET A 67 -13.67 8.87 13.76
N ASN A 68 -12.98 8.46 14.81
CA ASN A 68 -11.66 9.00 15.08
C ASN A 68 -10.71 8.61 13.94
N ARG A 69 -10.37 9.57 13.10
CA ARG A 69 -9.50 9.37 11.92
C ARG A 69 -8.01 9.42 12.24
N SER A 70 -7.65 9.66 13.50
CA SER A 70 -6.26 9.70 13.91
C SER A 70 -5.75 8.30 14.26
N MET A 71 -4.59 7.93 13.73
CA MET A 71 -3.90 6.67 13.98
C MET A 71 -2.40 6.93 14.14
N THR A 72 -1.71 6.08 14.91
CA THR A 72 -0.25 6.12 15.02
C THR A 72 0.34 4.78 14.58
N ILE A 73 1.28 4.81 13.65
CA ILE A 73 2.10 3.65 13.24
C ILE A 73 3.40 3.68 14.04
N ARG A 74 3.76 2.55 14.67
CA ARG A 74 5.01 2.40 15.42
C ARG A 74 5.88 1.33 14.79
N VAL A 75 7.13 1.67 14.49
CA VAL A 75 8.11 0.75 13.90
C VAL A 75 9.54 1.19 14.27
N GLY A 76 10.40 0.22 14.63
CA GLY A 76 11.82 0.48 14.90
C GLY A 76 12.08 1.53 16.00
N GLY A 77 11.17 1.67 16.97
CA GLY A 77 11.25 2.70 18.01
C GLY A 77 10.78 4.10 17.55
N HIS A 78 10.33 4.26 16.32
CA HIS A 78 9.76 5.48 15.76
C HIS A 78 8.23 5.43 15.79
N SER A 79 7.60 6.61 15.82
CA SER A 79 6.15 6.79 15.75
C SER A 79 5.81 7.76 14.63
N PHE A 80 4.81 7.42 13.82
CA PHE A 80 4.33 8.22 12.71
C PHE A 80 2.83 8.40 12.84
N ASP A 81 2.37 9.64 12.89
CA ASP A 81 0.95 9.93 12.92
C ASP A 81 0.36 9.86 11.52
N ALA A 82 -0.77 9.22 11.40
CA ALA A 82 -1.52 9.02 10.16
C ALA A 82 -2.96 9.50 10.32
N THR A 83 -3.52 9.96 9.22
CA THR A 83 -4.94 10.29 9.10
C THR A 83 -5.61 9.29 8.20
N LEU A 84 -6.67 8.64 8.71
CA LEU A 84 -7.51 7.74 7.94
C LEU A 84 -8.46 8.53 7.03
N GLU A 85 -8.80 7.94 5.87
CA GLU A 85 -9.82 8.50 4.99
C GLU A 85 -11.22 8.36 5.60
N ASP A 86 -12.16 9.14 5.10
CA ASP A 86 -13.56 9.02 5.48
C ASP A 86 -14.31 8.15 4.45
N ASN A 87 -13.99 6.86 4.43
CA ASN A 87 -14.63 5.88 3.56
C ASN A 87 -14.89 4.55 4.30
N ALA A 88 -15.64 3.66 3.66
CA ALA A 88 -16.03 2.38 4.26
C ALA A 88 -14.81 1.50 4.57
N THR A 89 -13.79 1.50 3.71
CA THR A 89 -12.54 0.74 3.88
C THR A 89 -11.78 1.20 5.12
N ALA A 90 -11.59 2.50 5.27
CA ALA A 90 -10.87 3.08 6.41
C ALA A 90 -11.62 2.85 7.73
N ARG A 91 -12.95 2.92 7.72
CA ARG A 91 -13.77 2.59 8.89
C ARG A 91 -13.63 1.12 9.28
N ALA A 92 -13.69 0.20 8.32
CA ALA A 92 -13.49 -1.23 8.58
C ALA A 92 -12.06 -1.52 9.06
N PHE A 93 -11.05 -0.89 8.46
CA PHE A 93 -9.66 -1.00 8.91
C PHE A 93 -9.47 -0.48 10.34
N ALA A 94 -10.08 0.67 10.68
CA ALA A 94 -10.01 1.25 12.02
C ALA A 94 -10.59 0.32 13.10
N ALA A 95 -11.62 -0.48 12.75
CA ALA A 95 -12.24 -1.45 13.65
C ALA A 95 -11.29 -2.61 14.03
N LEU A 96 -10.24 -2.85 13.25
CA LEU A 96 -9.21 -3.86 13.54
C LEU A 96 -8.13 -3.35 14.50
N LEU A 97 -8.09 -2.05 14.79
CA LEU A 97 -7.06 -1.46 15.63
C LEU A 97 -7.40 -1.60 17.13
N PRO A 98 -6.39 -1.75 18.03
CA PRO A 98 -4.97 -1.81 17.72
C PRO A 98 -4.53 -3.20 17.21
N MET A 99 -3.62 -3.24 16.23
CA MET A 99 -3.02 -4.48 15.75
C MET A 99 -1.49 -4.38 15.72
N THR A 100 -0.82 -5.53 15.82
CA THR A 100 0.61 -5.67 15.55
C THR A 100 0.78 -6.72 14.47
N VAL A 101 1.47 -6.37 13.41
CA VAL A 101 1.63 -7.22 12.24
C VAL A 101 3.09 -7.25 11.79
N THR A 102 3.50 -8.34 11.17
CA THR A 102 4.73 -8.39 10.39
C THR A 102 4.39 -8.00 8.96
N MET A 103 5.09 -7.02 8.43
CA MET A 103 4.95 -6.60 7.04
C MET A 103 6.12 -7.10 6.20
N ASN A 104 5.82 -7.62 5.02
CA ASN A 104 6.82 -8.08 4.07
C ASN A 104 7.31 -6.92 3.21
N GLU A 105 8.58 -7.01 2.82
CA GLU A 105 9.21 -6.07 1.89
C GLU A 105 8.83 -6.39 0.45
N LEU A 106 8.59 -5.36 -0.36
CA LEU A 106 8.40 -5.50 -1.80
C LEU A 106 9.05 -4.32 -2.55
N ASN A 107 9.85 -4.64 -3.55
CA ASN A 107 10.44 -3.72 -4.54
C ASN A 107 11.27 -2.53 -4.00
N GLY A 108 11.58 -2.48 -2.72
CA GLY A 108 12.31 -1.35 -2.13
C GLY A 108 11.47 -0.07 -2.01
N ASN A 109 10.15 -0.16 -2.07
CA ASN A 109 9.26 1.00 -2.06
C ASN A 109 8.01 0.83 -1.20
N GLU A 110 7.68 -0.40 -0.75
CA GLU A 110 6.48 -0.69 0.02
C GLU A 110 6.65 -1.84 1.00
N LYS A 111 5.86 -1.82 2.05
CA LYS A 111 5.64 -2.92 2.98
C LYS A 111 4.18 -3.35 2.89
N TYR A 112 3.93 -4.65 2.88
CA TYR A 112 2.56 -5.17 2.80
C TYR A 112 2.28 -6.27 3.83
N HIS A 113 1.00 -6.40 4.18
CA HIS A 113 0.48 -7.43 5.06
C HIS A 113 -0.91 -7.86 4.60
N TYR A 114 -1.16 -9.17 4.56
CA TYR A 114 -2.50 -9.70 4.28
C TYR A 114 -3.30 -9.81 5.57
N LEU A 115 -4.45 -9.15 5.62
CA LEU A 115 -5.43 -9.29 6.68
C LEU A 115 -6.12 -10.66 6.60
N SER A 116 -6.62 -11.14 7.73
CA SER A 116 -7.40 -12.39 7.80
C SER A 116 -8.81 -12.27 7.21
N GLU A 117 -9.28 -11.06 6.97
CA GLU A 117 -10.62 -10.75 6.46
C GLU A 117 -10.55 -9.72 5.33
N ASN A 118 -11.59 -9.71 4.51
CA ASN A 118 -11.74 -8.74 3.43
C ASN A 118 -12.36 -7.45 3.96
N LEU A 119 -11.85 -6.33 3.48
CA LEU A 119 -12.42 -5.00 3.73
C LEU A 119 -13.26 -4.55 2.53
N PRO A 120 -14.23 -3.65 2.73
CA PRO A 120 -14.90 -2.95 1.64
C PRO A 120 -13.90 -2.27 0.71
N THR A 121 -14.17 -2.25 -0.59
CA THR A 121 -13.26 -1.69 -1.60
C THR A 121 -13.96 -0.62 -2.43
N ASP A 122 -13.19 0.42 -2.79
CA ASP A 122 -13.52 1.45 -3.78
C ASP A 122 -12.23 1.76 -4.53
N SER A 123 -11.86 0.85 -5.43
CA SER A 123 -10.56 0.86 -6.08
C SER A 123 -10.47 1.89 -7.19
N TYR A 124 -9.38 2.63 -7.23
CA TYR A 124 -9.04 3.58 -8.28
C TYR A 124 -7.56 3.49 -8.63
N ARG A 125 -7.16 4.05 -9.77
CA ARG A 125 -5.76 4.15 -10.18
C ARG A 125 -5.19 5.49 -9.74
N PRO A 126 -4.31 5.54 -8.74
CA PRO A 126 -3.75 6.81 -8.24
C PRO A 126 -2.79 7.47 -9.25
N GLY A 127 -2.22 6.71 -10.18
CA GLY A 127 -1.17 7.18 -11.09
C GLY A 127 0.16 7.42 -10.39
N THR A 128 0.16 8.18 -9.32
CA THR A 128 1.33 8.43 -8.47
C THR A 128 1.03 7.99 -7.04
N ILE A 129 1.85 7.09 -6.54
CA ILE A 129 1.92 6.71 -5.12
C ILE A 129 2.87 7.67 -4.42
N ARG A 130 2.56 8.08 -3.21
CA ARG A 130 3.40 8.96 -2.39
C ARG A 130 3.95 8.25 -1.18
N ASN A 131 5.15 8.64 -0.78
CA ASN A 131 5.71 8.23 0.51
C ASN A 131 4.71 8.57 1.65
N GLY A 132 4.39 7.57 2.47
CA GLY A 132 3.41 7.68 3.56
C GLY A 132 1.97 7.31 3.17
N ASP A 133 1.68 6.99 1.91
CA ASP A 133 0.37 6.47 1.53
C ASP A 133 0.13 5.10 2.18
N LEU A 134 -1.06 4.93 2.76
CA LEU A 134 -1.56 3.66 3.30
C LEU A 134 -2.77 3.25 2.48
N MET A 135 -2.67 2.13 1.78
CA MET A 135 -3.67 1.68 0.82
C MET A 135 -4.01 0.20 0.98
N LEU A 136 -5.14 -0.20 0.40
CA LEU A 136 -5.57 -1.58 0.26
C LEU A 136 -5.40 -2.00 -1.21
N TYR A 137 -4.64 -3.05 -1.44
CA TYR A 137 -4.57 -3.75 -2.72
C TYR A 137 -5.50 -4.97 -2.67
N GLY A 138 -6.34 -5.14 -3.70
CA GLY A 138 -7.42 -6.13 -3.63
C GLY A 138 -8.36 -5.83 -2.47
N SER A 139 -8.75 -6.85 -1.71
CA SER A 139 -9.70 -6.73 -0.60
C SER A 139 -9.08 -6.90 0.79
N ASN A 140 -7.85 -7.41 0.91
CA ASN A 140 -7.25 -7.72 2.20
C ASN A 140 -5.75 -7.45 2.33
N CYS A 141 -5.08 -6.94 1.29
CA CYS A 141 -3.67 -6.63 1.34
C CYS A 141 -3.45 -5.15 1.71
N VAL A 142 -3.06 -4.89 2.95
CA VAL A 142 -2.69 -3.54 3.41
C VAL A 142 -1.27 -3.24 2.99
N VAL A 143 -1.06 -2.09 2.37
CA VAL A 143 0.23 -1.63 1.83
C VAL A 143 0.58 -0.26 2.41
N LEU A 144 1.77 -0.16 3.01
CA LEU A 144 2.37 1.10 3.44
C LEU A 144 3.52 1.45 2.51
N PHE A 145 3.37 2.52 1.76
CA PHE A 145 4.38 3.01 0.83
C PHE A 145 5.38 3.93 1.53
N TYR A 146 6.66 3.73 1.27
CA TYR A 146 7.73 4.54 1.84
C TYR A 146 8.63 5.22 0.80
N GLU A 147 8.23 5.11 -0.49
CA GLU A 147 8.82 5.84 -1.61
C GLU A 147 7.72 6.45 -2.48
N THR A 148 8.09 7.44 -3.31
CA THR A 148 7.18 8.07 -4.28
C THR A 148 7.51 7.57 -5.68
N PHE A 149 6.53 7.00 -6.38
CA PHE A 149 6.72 6.45 -7.73
C PHE A 149 5.40 6.43 -8.52
N SER A 150 5.49 6.18 -9.83
CA SER A 150 4.32 5.98 -10.67
C SER A 150 3.84 4.54 -10.63
N SER A 151 2.53 4.33 -10.55
CA SER A 151 1.91 3.01 -10.52
C SER A 151 0.71 2.94 -11.45
N SER A 152 0.57 1.82 -12.15
CA SER A 152 -0.61 1.49 -12.98
C SER A 152 -1.62 0.62 -12.24
N TYR A 153 -1.30 0.16 -11.04
CA TYR A 153 -2.19 -0.68 -10.22
C TYR A 153 -3.33 0.12 -9.61
N SER A 154 -4.40 -0.59 -9.26
CA SER A 154 -5.55 -0.03 -8.58
C SER A 154 -5.49 -0.34 -7.09
N TYR A 155 -5.84 0.64 -6.27
CA TYR A 155 -5.87 0.55 -4.81
C TYR A 155 -7.10 1.24 -4.26
N THR A 156 -7.52 0.86 -3.05
CA THR A 156 -8.45 1.66 -2.26
C THR A 156 -7.67 2.41 -1.18
N ARG A 157 -7.90 3.70 -1.02
CA ARG A 157 -7.19 4.50 -0.02
C ARG A 157 -7.70 4.20 1.38
N ILE A 158 -6.78 3.90 2.31
CA ILE A 158 -7.07 3.74 3.74
C ILE A 158 -6.73 5.03 4.49
N GLY A 159 -5.58 5.63 4.17
CA GLY A 159 -5.10 6.84 4.86
C GLY A 159 -3.75 7.30 4.36
N GLN A 160 -3.15 8.22 5.11
CA GLN A 160 -1.85 8.79 4.79
C GLN A 160 -1.13 9.26 6.05
N LEU A 161 0.20 9.13 6.10
CA LEU A 161 1.05 9.72 7.13
C LEU A 161 1.10 11.25 6.95
N GLY A 162 0.97 11.99 8.06
CA GLY A 162 1.11 13.44 8.04
C GLY A 162 2.54 13.90 7.78
N ASN A 163 3.52 13.15 8.29
CA ASN A 163 4.95 13.39 8.02
C ASN A 163 5.68 12.04 7.86
N PRO A 164 6.00 11.61 6.63
CA PRO A 164 6.69 10.36 6.37
C PRO A 164 8.23 10.46 6.47
N SER A 165 8.77 11.60 6.95
CA SER A 165 10.22 11.77 7.10
C SER A 165 10.81 10.69 8.02
N GLY A 166 11.83 9.98 7.53
CA GLY A 166 12.46 8.87 8.26
C GLY A 166 11.74 7.52 8.18
N LEU A 167 10.57 7.45 7.50
CA LEU A 167 9.80 6.21 7.40
C LEU A 167 10.60 5.07 6.75
N ALA A 168 11.22 5.31 5.59
CA ALA A 168 12.05 4.32 4.90
C ALA A 168 13.18 3.79 5.80
N SER A 169 13.81 4.68 6.57
CA SER A 169 14.88 4.30 7.50
C SER A 169 14.36 3.44 8.66
N ALA A 170 13.19 3.78 9.21
CA ALA A 170 12.57 3.04 10.31
C ALA A 170 12.09 1.65 9.86
N LEU A 171 11.54 1.54 8.65
CA LEU A 171 11.08 0.28 8.06
C LEU A 171 12.24 -0.65 7.65
N GLY A 172 13.40 -0.10 7.29
CA GLY A 172 14.56 -0.88 6.86
C GLY A 172 14.34 -1.63 5.54
N LYS A 173 15.34 -2.45 5.17
CA LYS A 173 15.36 -3.17 3.87
C LYS A 173 14.71 -4.56 3.90
N GLY A 174 14.37 -5.10 5.06
CA GLY A 174 13.77 -6.42 5.20
C GLY A 174 12.32 -6.35 5.65
N ASN A 175 11.77 -7.50 6.01
CA ASN A 175 10.47 -7.56 6.68
C ASN A 175 10.56 -6.85 8.05
N VAL A 176 9.48 -6.30 8.51
CA VAL A 176 9.40 -5.53 9.75
C VAL A 176 8.19 -5.94 10.57
#